data_ef914cc2d4fef491877ae0184d9f8d09
#
_entry.id   ef914cc2d4fef491877ae0184d9f8d09
#
_cell.length_a   1.000
_cell.length_b   1.000
_cell.length_c   1.000
_cell.angle_alpha   90.00
_cell.angle_beta   90.00
_cell.angle_gamma   90.00
#
_symmetry.space_group_name_H-M   'P 1'
#
loop_
_entity.id
_entity.type
_entity.pdbx_description
1 polymer ?
#
loop_
_entity_poly.entity_id
_entity_poly.type
_entity_poly.pdbx_seq_one_letter_code
_entity_poly.pdbx_strand_id
1 'polypeptide(L)' 'MNLTSFLQDKQLTIALRGEIDHHSAKDIMRVVGNKIELYLPRVCVLDFREV' A
#
# COMPACT_ATOMS: atom_id res chain seq x y z
N MET A 1 -10.68 0.88 -7.46
CA MET A 1 -9.66 1.33 -6.50
C MET A 1 -8.31 1.48 -7.17
N ASN A 2 -7.58 2.53 -6.84
CA ASN A 2 -6.23 2.74 -7.32
C ASN A 2 -5.25 2.69 -6.16
N LEU A 3 -4.08 2.17 -6.43
CA LEU A 3 -3.00 2.06 -5.46
C LEU A 3 -1.72 2.56 -6.11
N THR A 4 -1.06 3.52 -5.46
CA THR A 4 0.25 3.99 -5.88
C THR A 4 1.22 3.86 -4.72
N SER A 5 2.49 3.69 -5.03
CA SER A 5 3.48 3.54 -3.98
C SER A 5 4.79 4.20 -4.38
N PHE A 6 5.54 4.63 -3.39
CA PHE A 6 6.91 5.08 -3.60
C PHE A 6 7.76 4.75 -2.37
N LEU A 7 9.05 4.61 -2.63
CA LEU A 7 10.03 4.29 -1.60
C LEU A 7 11.05 5.42 -1.51
N GLN A 8 11.27 5.93 -0.32
CA GLN A 8 12.26 6.96 -0.07
C GLN A 8 12.85 6.77 1.32
N ASP A 9 14.18 6.72 1.41
CA ASP A 9 14.90 6.60 2.69
C ASP A 9 14.40 5.42 3.54
N LYS A 10 14.15 4.29 2.87
CA LYS A 10 13.66 3.05 3.49
C LYS A 10 12.25 3.18 4.07
N GLN A 11 11.51 4.22 3.69
CA GLN A 11 10.10 4.34 3.99
C GLN A 11 9.30 4.07 2.75
N LEU A 12 8.45 3.05 2.81
CA LEU A 12 7.53 2.72 1.74
C LEU A 12 6.18 3.38 2.05
N THR A 13 5.70 4.23 1.15
CA THR A 13 4.38 4.85 1.28
C THR A 13 3.47 4.27 0.21
N ILE A 14 2.33 3.77 0.63
CA ILE A 14 1.32 3.21 -0.28
C ILE A 14 0.06 4.04 -0.13
N ALA A 15 -0.29 4.79 -1.17
CA ALA A 15 -1.48 5.63 -1.20
C ALA A 15 -2.62 4.89 -1.90
N LEU A 16 -3.76 4.87 -1.25
CA LEU A 16 -4.95 4.20 -1.73
C LEU A 16 -6.00 5.23 -2.11
N ARG A 17 -6.72 4.98 -3.21
CA ARG A 17 -7.74 5.91 -3.69
C ARG A 17 -8.96 5.13 -4.13
N GLY A 18 -10.15 5.62 -3.77
CA GLY A 18 -11.42 5.05 -4.17
C GLY A 18 -12.11 4.32 -3.04
N GLU A 19 -13.01 3.41 -3.38
CA GLU A 19 -13.78 2.65 -2.42
C GLU A 19 -13.10 1.32 -2.12
N ILE A 20 -13.16 0.92 -0.86
CA ILE A 20 -12.61 -0.35 -0.40
C ILE A 20 -13.77 -1.27 -0.01
N ASP A 21 -13.86 -2.42 -0.66
CA ASP A 21 -14.80 -3.48 -0.30
C ASP A 21 -14.03 -4.74 0.10
N HIS A 22 -14.75 -5.85 0.31
CA HIS A 22 -14.14 -7.12 0.70
C HIS A 22 -13.10 -7.61 -0.30
N HIS A 23 -13.40 -7.48 -1.60
CA HIS A 23 -12.51 -7.98 -2.64
C HIS A 23 -11.26 -7.13 -2.75
N SER A 24 -11.43 -5.81 -2.73
CA SER A 24 -10.28 -4.90 -2.82
C SER A 24 -9.42 -4.97 -1.57
N ALA A 25 -10.01 -5.20 -0.40
CA ALA A 25 -9.25 -5.35 0.85
C ALA A 25 -8.26 -6.51 0.77
N LYS A 26 -8.69 -7.65 0.23
CA LYS A 26 -7.81 -8.81 0.05
C LYS A 26 -6.67 -8.51 -0.91
N ASP A 27 -6.98 -7.84 -2.02
CA ASP A 27 -5.98 -7.47 -3.01
C ASP A 27 -4.97 -6.48 -2.42
N ILE A 28 -5.45 -5.51 -1.63
CA ILE A 28 -4.58 -4.55 -0.95
C ILE A 28 -3.60 -5.27 -0.05
N MET A 29 -4.09 -6.18 0.79
CA MET A 29 -3.22 -6.92 1.72
C MET A 29 -2.16 -7.72 0.98
N ARG A 30 -2.54 -8.36 -0.13
CA ARG A 30 -1.60 -9.13 -0.94
C ARG A 30 -0.54 -8.22 -1.57
N VAL A 31 -0.96 -7.11 -2.16
CA VAL A 31 -0.03 -6.17 -2.80
C VAL A 31 0.91 -5.54 -1.79
N VAL A 32 0.37 -5.11 -0.65
CA VAL A 32 1.17 -4.53 0.43
C VAL A 32 2.21 -5.54 0.92
N GLY A 33 1.79 -6.78 1.17
CA GLY A 33 2.71 -7.82 1.60
C GLY A 33 3.82 -8.07 0.59
N ASN A 34 3.47 -8.14 -0.69
CA ASN A 34 4.47 -8.35 -1.75
C ASN A 34 5.48 -7.19 -1.82
N LYS A 35 5.01 -5.96 -1.66
CA LYS A 35 5.89 -4.79 -1.71
C LYS A 35 6.82 -4.76 -0.51
N ILE A 36 6.32 -5.12 0.67
CA ILE A 36 7.15 -5.19 1.87
C ILE A 36 8.25 -6.23 1.69
N GLU A 37 7.93 -7.39 1.15
CA GLU A 37 8.93 -8.43 0.91
C GLU A 37 9.94 -8.01 -0.14
N LEU A 38 9.50 -7.28 -1.17
CA LEU A 38 10.37 -6.86 -2.26
C LEU A 38 11.32 -5.74 -1.83
N TYR A 39 10.82 -4.73 -1.12
CA TYR A 39 11.60 -3.54 -0.80
C TYR A 39 12.23 -3.56 0.58
N LEU A 40 11.74 -4.41 1.47
CA LEU A 40 12.23 -4.53 2.85
C LEU A 40 12.35 -3.16 3.53
N PRO A 41 11.26 -2.37 3.55
CA PRO A 41 11.33 -1.03 4.11
C PRO A 41 11.49 -1.08 5.63
N ARG A 42 12.04 -0.03 6.20
CA ARG A 42 12.11 0.12 7.64
C ARG A 42 10.75 0.55 8.21
N VAL A 43 10.00 1.36 7.43
CA VAL A 43 8.68 1.85 7.78
C VAL A 43 7.77 1.72 6.56
N CYS A 44 6.54 1.27 6.78
CA CYS A 44 5.52 1.23 5.73
C CYS A 44 4.35 2.10 6.18
N VAL A 45 4.00 3.08 5.36
CA VAL A 45 2.88 3.98 5.61
C VAL A 45 1.76 3.66 4.63
N LEU A 46 0.57 3.43 5.16
CA LEU A 46 -0.64 3.26 4.35
C LEU A 46 -1.44 4.55 4.43
N ASP A 47 -1.63 5.19 3.29
CA ASP A 47 -2.31 6.47 3.20
C ASP A 47 -3.73 6.25 2.68
N PHE A 48 -4.72 6.48 3.53
CA PHE A 48 -6.13 6.29 3.23
C PHE A 48 -6.88 7.61 3.02
N ARG A 49 -6.17 8.71 2.85
CA ARG A 49 -6.83 10.03 2.77
C ARG A 49 -7.79 10.14 1.59
N GLU A 50 -7.55 9.39 0.53
CA GLU A 50 -8.37 9.43 -0.68
C GLU A 50 -9.38 8.27 -0.77
N VAL A 51 -9.54 7.54 0.29
CA VAL A 51 -10.49 6.42 0.36
C VAL A 51 -11.88 6.92 0.76
#